data_c5557f3a0d0d9c33455e156104907340
#
_entry.id   c5557f3a0d0d9c33455e156104907340
#
_cell.length_a   1.000
_cell.length_b   1.000
_cell.length_c   1.000
_cell.angle_alpha   90.00
_cell.angle_beta   90.00
_cell.angle_gamma   90.00
#
_symmetry.space_group_name_H-M   'P 1'
#
loop_
_entity.id
_entity.type
_entity.pdbx_description
1 polymer ?
#
loop_
_entity_poly.entity_id
_entity_poly.type
_entity_poly.pdbx_seq_one_letter_code
_entity_poly.pdbx_strand_id
1 'polypeptide(L)'
;MSSTSLLLSSTKPVIYQTAKKNALQLISSFSKGSVNKSTHYPLLTKKSIVDGMKDSINNRGRFLGQGKSSLCGPASFFFTLLKIRPDIYVQLIIDIYSNGKTTLKDLKLESSQSAKNLKPVSLREVDWLLLSSIKPKYDHPDEQFDGITLPGKLKKWFIDAGFTDVVDNTNLISNKGLETLLKAQNDYSSGYTICLFVDADIFYPFKYKSGSSFFPNHWVVMNSDVKIRKYNEKTKKHKPASIITQPIISSIKKQISDIETAAFLDDEDDVSTETYDRILLDAFTWGKQSVPVTSKISSTQEARLSYFLNGFYGYIKVKR
;
A
#
# COMPACT_ATOMS: atom_id res chain seq x y z
N MET A 1 12.16 12.38 30.94
CA MET A 1 12.78 11.34 30.12
C MET A 1 12.71 11.81 28.67
N SER A 2 13.86 11.91 28.02
CA SER A 2 14.01 12.54 26.70
C SER A 2 13.22 11.76 25.63
N SER A 3 12.21 12.41 25.05
CA SER A 3 11.58 11.93 23.82
C SER A 3 12.64 12.03 22.72
N THR A 4 13.22 10.91 22.34
CA THR A 4 14.20 10.85 21.23
C THR A 4 13.44 11.13 19.94
N SER A 5 13.55 12.35 19.43
CA SER A 5 13.05 12.71 18.10
C SER A 5 13.86 11.92 17.08
N LEU A 6 13.28 10.86 16.53
CA LEU A 6 13.87 10.10 15.45
C LEU A 6 13.80 10.92 14.16
N LEU A 7 14.92 11.57 13.84
CA LEU A 7 15.04 12.36 12.63
C LEU A 7 15.30 11.44 11.42
N LEU A 8 14.45 11.53 10.40
CA LEU A 8 14.72 10.99 9.06
C LEU A 8 15.85 11.75 8.34
N SER A 9 16.40 12.80 8.96
CA SER A 9 17.42 13.68 8.42
C SER A 9 18.82 13.06 8.43
N SER A 10 19.09 12.19 7.48
CA SER A 10 20.47 11.88 7.09
C SER A 10 20.68 12.36 5.66
N THR A 11 21.63 13.25 5.45
CA THR A 11 21.96 13.83 4.14
C THR A 11 22.59 12.81 3.16
N LYS A 12 22.86 11.57 3.62
CA LYS A 12 23.30 10.45 2.77
C LYS A 12 22.22 9.36 2.75
N PRO A 13 21.88 8.81 1.57
CA PRO A 13 20.93 7.71 1.50
C PRO A 13 21.49 6.52 2.33
N VAL A 14 20.77 6.13 3.37
CA VAL A 14 21.07 4.91 4.13
C VAL A 14 20.74 3.74 3.24
N ILE A 15 21.73 2.92 2.92
CA ILE A 15 21.51 1.71 2.13
C ILE A 15 20.58 0.80 2.93
N TYR A 16 19.54 0.25 2.32
CA TYR A 16 18.57 -0.64 2.96
C TYR A 16 19.22 -1.75 3.79
N GLN A 17 20.33 -2.32 3.31
CA GLN A 17 21.03 -3.40 4.02
C GLN A 17 21.61 -2.92 5.36
N THR A 18 22.15 -1.70 5.43
CA THR A 18 22.65 -1.10 6.68
C THR A 18 21.49 -0.88 7.65
N ALA A 19 20.39 -0.30 7.19
CA ALA A 19 19.19 -0.10 8.01
C ALA A 19 18.59 -1.43 8.49
N LYS A 20 18.59 -2.47 7.64
CA LYS A 20 18.16 -3.82 8.03
C LYS A 20 19.08 -4.42 9.11
N LYS A 21 20.39 -4.28 8.98
CA LYS A 21 21.36 -4.74 10.00
C LYS A 21 21.11 -4.02 11.34
N ASN A 22 20.94 -2.71 11.31
CA ASN A 22 20.63 -1.91 12.50
C ASN A 22 19.32 -2.35 13.15
N ALA A 23 18.27 -2.58 12.35
CA ALA A 23 16.99 -3.10 12.83
C ALA A 23 17.16 -4.43 13.58
N LEU A 24 17.93 -5.38 13.04
CA LEU A 24 18.18 -6.68 13.69
C LEU A 24 18.98 -6.53 14.99
N GLN A 25 19.93 -5.58 15.04
CA GLN A 25 20.66 -5.27 16.27
C GLN A 25 19.72 -4.69 17.34
N LEU A 26 18.85 -3.74 17.00
CA LEU A 26 17.84 -3.19 17.89
C LEU A 26 16.92 -4.28 18.46
N ILE A 27 16.43 -5.18 17.60
CA ILE A 27 15.60 -6.32 18.03
C ILE A 27 16.36 -7.21 19.02
N SER A 28 17.64 -7.53 18.72
CA SER A 28 18.47 -8.37 19.60
C SER A 28 18.68 -7.70 20.97
N SER A 29 19.03 -6.42 21.00
CA SER A 29 19.23 -5.65 22.24
C SER A 29 17.93 -5.56 23.05
N PHE A 30 16.81 -5.23 22.40
CA PHE A 30 15.52 -5.21 23.05
C PHE A 30 15.12 -6.58 23.62
N SER A 31 15.32 -7.65 22.88
CA SER A 31 15.01 -9.01 23.32
C SER A 31 15.74 -9.40 24.63
N LYS A 32 17.01 -8.99 24.76
CA LYS A 32 17.88 -9.26 25.92
C LYS A 32 17.63 -8.32 27.10
N GLY A 33 16.99 -7.17 26.87
CA GLY A 33 16.74 -6.17 27.91
C GLY A 33 15.81 -6.67 29.02
N SER A 34 15.88 -6.04 30.19
CA SER A 34 15.17 -6.42 31.42
C SER A 34 13.65 -6.22 31.39
N VAL A 35 13.14 -5.39 30.47
CA VAL A 35 11.69 -5.14 30.35
C VAL A 35 11.01 -6.39 29.79
N ASN A 36 10.38 -7.17 30.65
CA ASN A 36 9.68 -8.41 30.25
C ASN A 36 8.22 -8.19 29.83
N LYS A 37 7.58 -7.15 30.36
CA LYS A 37 6.18 -6.82 30.09
C LYS A 37 6.03 -5.30 30.00
N SER A 38 5.23 -4.83 29.04
CA SER A 38 4.88 -3.42 28.95
C SER A 38 3.86 -3.04 30.03
N THR A 39 4.07 -1.93 30.73
CA THR A 39 3.05 -1.32 31.59
C THR A 39 1.97 -0.60 30.80
N HIS A 40 2.27 -0.23 29.56
CA HIS A 40 1.36 0.49 28.66
C HIS A 40 0.48 -0.43 27.83
N TYR A 41 0.97 -1.65 27.52
CA TYR A 41 0.25 -2.67 26.75
C TYR A 41 0.24 -4.00 27.53
N PRO A 42 -0.53 -4.08 28.63
CA PRO A 42 -0.43 -5.18 29.58
C PRO A 42 -0.83 -6.55 29.00
N LEU A 43 -1.57 -6.56 27.90
CA LEU A 43 -2.03 -7.78 27.23
C LEU A 43 -1.13 -8.25 26.08
N LEU A 44 -0.15 -7.42 25.65
CA LEU A 44 0.80 -7.78 24.62
C LEU A 44 2.08 -8.36 25.23
N THR A 45 2.62 -9.41 24.63
CA THR A 45 3.82 -10.06 25.16
C THR A 45 5.07 -9.59 24.44
N LYS A 46 6.18 -9.36 25.19
CA LYS A 46 7.46 -9.02 24.60
C LYS A 46 7.90 -10.03 23.54
N LYS A 47 7.69 -11.32 23.81
CA LYS A 47 8.04 -12.40 22.87
C LYS A 47 7.31 -12.22 21.54
N SER A 48 6.01 -12.00 21.56
CA SER A 48 5.20 -11.80 20.36
C SER A 48 5.62 -10.55 19.58
N ILE A 49 5.95 -9.44 20.28
CA ILE A 49 6.47 -8.22 19.66
C ILE A 49 7.83 -8.47 18.98
N VAL A 50 8.76 -9.14 19.67
CA VAL A 50 10.08 -9.49 19.11
C VAL A 50 9.96 -10.39 17.88
N ASP A 51 9.16 -11.44 17.98
CA ASP A 51 8.94 -12.38 16.87
C ASP A 51 8.27 -11.65 15.68
N GLY A 52 7.27 -10.82 15.94
CA GLY A 52 6.62 -10.02 14.91
C GLY A 52 7.55 -9.01 14.22
N MET A 53 8.45 -8.35 14.96
CA MET A 53 9.49 -7.50 14.36
C MET A 53 10.44 -8.29 13.46
N LYS A 54 10.94 -9.45 13.92
CA LYS A 54 11.81 -10.33 13.12
C LYS A 54 11.13 -10.76 11.83
N ASP A 55 9.88 -11.18 11.91
CA ASP A 55 9.10 -11.58 10.74
C ASP A 55 8.92 -10.42 9.75
N SER A 56 8.62 -9.22 10.23
CA SER A 56 8.47 -8.04 9.39
C SER A 56 9.76 -7.69 8.65
N ILE A 57 10.93 -7.76 9.34
CA ILE A 57 12.23 -7.44 8.75
C ILE A 57 12.69 -8.52 7.77
N ASN A 58 12.53 -9.81 8.11
CA ASN A 58 13.01 -10.92 7.29
C ASN A 58 12.13 -11.14 6.05
N ASN A 59 10.85 -10.89 6.16
CA ASN A 59 9.86 -11.09 5.10
C ASN A 59 9.41 -9.77 4.44
N ARG A 60 10.16 -8.68 4.62
CA ARG A 60 9.89 -7.35 4.01
C ARG A 60 8.43 -6.88 4.19
N GLY A 61 7.89 -7.04 5.38
CA GLY A 61 6.52 -6.63 5.69
C GLY A 61 5.41 -7.56 5.18
N ARG A 62 5.74 -8.76 4.72
CA ARG A 62 4.75 -9.74 4.24
C ARG A 62 3.58 -9.94 5.21
N PHE A 63 3.80 -9.72 6.49
CA PHE A 63 2.85 -9.98 7.55
C PHE A 63 2.32 -8.70 8.22
N LEU A 64 2.63 -7.49 7.70
CA LEU A 64 2.02 -6.27 8.21
C LEU A 64 0.52 -6.27 7.84
N GLY A 65 -0.25 -6.99 8.63
CA GLY A 65 -1.66 -7.23 8.40
C GLY A 65 -2.54 -6.12 8.96
N GLN A 66 -3.61 -5.79 8.27
CA GLN A 66 -4.69 -4.93 8.75
C GLN A 66 -5.95 -5.72 9.11
N GLY A 67 -5.94 -7.05 8.92
CA GLY A 67 -7.12 -7.89 9.08
C GLY A 67 -8.27 -7.43 8.17
N LYS A 68 -9.49 -7.44 8.71
CA LYS A 68 -10.69 -6.92 8.05
C LYS A 68 -10.96 -5.43 8.35
N SER A 69 -10.01 -4.76 9.00
CA SER A 69 -10.17 -3.40 9.51
C SER A 69 -9.91 -2.32 8.46
N SER A 70 -10.39 -1.09 8.71
CA SER A 70 -10.13 0.11 7.90
C SER A 70 -8.73 0.71 8.14
N LEU A 71 -7.73 -0.12 8.37
CA LEU A 71 -6.34 0.27 8.67
C LEU A 71 -5.42 0.22 7.43
N CYS A 72 -5.97 0.24 6.21
CA CYS A 72 -5.18 0.21 4.98
C CYS A 72 -4.23 1.42 4.83
N GLY A 73 -4.67 2.62 5.21
CA GLY A 73 -3.81 3.80 5.24
C GLY A 73 -2.64 3.67 6.21
N PRO A 74 -2.88 3.38 7.50
CA PRO A 74 -1.82 3.02 8.45
C PRO A 74 -0.88 1.93 7.95
N ALA A 75 -1.42 0.82 7.40
CA ALA A 75 -0.61 -0.28 6.88
C ALA A 75 0.27 0.16 5.71
N SER A 76 -0.26 0.97 4.78
CA SER A 76 0.52 1.53 3.66
C SER A 76 1.61 2.47 4.13
N PHE A 77 1.34 3.31 5.15
CA PHE A 77 2.34 4.19 5.76
C PHE A 77 3.50 3.38 6.38
N PHE A 78 3.19 2.42 7.26
CA PHE A 78 4.23 1.65 7.95
C PHE A 78 4.95 0.67 7.02
N PHE A 79 4.28 0.13 6.00
CA PHE A 79 4.94 -0.67 4.97
C PHE A 79 5.93 0.17 4.16
N THR A 80 5.57 1.40 3.81
CA THR A 80 6.48 2.35 3.14
C THR A 80 7.70 2.66 4.02
N LEU A 81 7.48 2.94 5.31
CA LEU A 81 8.56 3.17 6.26
C LEU A 81 9.48 1.96 6.38
N LEU A 82 8.92 0.75 6.49
CA LEU A 82 9.65 -0.51 6.56
C LEU A 82 10.50 -0.76 5.30
N LYS A 83 9.98 -0.44 4.12
CA LYS A 83 10.74 -0.55 2.84
C LYS A 83 11.94 0.37 2.79
N ILE A 84 11.87 1.53 3.42
CA ILE A 84 12.89 2.59 3.31
C ILE A 84 13.81 2.59 4.53
N ARG A 85 13.25 2.48 5.74
CA ARG A 85 13.94 2.59 7.04
C ARG A 85 13.46 1.53 8.02
N PRO A 86 13.84 0.26 7.81
CA PRO A 86 13.50 -0.83 8.73
C PRO A 86 14.02 -0.61 10.14
N ASP A 87 15.12 0.10 10.34
CA ASP A 87 15.66 0.49 11.63
C ASP A 87 14.73 1.43 12.39
N ILE A 88 14.22 2.46 11.73
CA ILE A 88 13.23 3.39 12.33
C ILE A 88 11.93 2.65 12.64
N TYR A 89 11.45 1.82 11.71
CA TYR A 89 10.26 0.99 11.92
C TYR A 89 10.36 0.17 13.21
N VAL A 90 11.49 -0.48 13.45
CA VAL A 90 11.75 -1.28 14.65
C VAL A 90 11.84 -0.41 15.89
N GLN A 91 12.55 0.73 15.80
CA GLN A 91 12.69 1.64 16.94
C GLN A 91 11.33 2.18 17.41
N LEU A 92 10.44 2.56 16.45
CA LEU A 92 9.07 3.00 16.80
C LEU A 92 8.31 1.93 17.59
N ILE A 93 8.40 0.66 17.19
CA ILE A 93 7.76 -0.45 17.89
C ILE A 93 8.29 -0.56 19.32
N ILE A 94 9.61 -0.52 19.48
CA ILE A 94 10.25 -0.61 20.79
C ILE A 94 9.81 0.55 21.67
N ASP A 95 9.82 1.77 21.16
CA ASP A 95 9.45 2.97 21.90
C ASP A 95 7.98 2.95 22.32
N ILE A 96 7.06 2.61 21.40
CA ILE A 96 5.63 2.53 21.69
C ILE A 96 5.37 1.44 22.73
N TYR A 97 5.98 0.25 22.58
CA TYR A 97 5.82 -0.84 23.56
C TYR A 97 6.33 -0.47 24.94
N SER A 98 7.49 0.21 25.00
CA SER A 98 8.16 0.54 26.28
C SER A 98 7.57 1.77 26.96
N ASN A 99 7.16 2.79 26.20
CA ASN A 99 6.78 4.12 26.71
C ASN A 99 5.31 4.49 26.44
N GLY A 100 4.55 3.61 25.75
CA GLY A 100 3.15 3.84 25.39
C GLY A 100 2.93 4.85 24.25
N LYS A 101 3.99 5.54 23.82
CA LYS A 101 3.98 6.56 22.76
C LYS A 101 5.37 6.85 22.23
N THR A 102 5.45 7.45 21.04
CA THR A 102 6.70 7.99 20.47
C THR A 102 6.38 9.10 19.47
N THR A 103 7.42 9.72 18.93
CA THR A 103 7.30 10.75 17.89
C THR A 103 8.31 10.45 16.77
N LEU A 104 7.86 10.47 15.52
CA LEU A 104 8.70 10.41 14.34
C LEU A 104 8.70 11.79 13.69
N LYS A 105 9.74 12.58 13.92
CA LYS A 105 9.78 14.00 13.60
C LYS A 105 8.59 14.73 14.23
N ASP A 106 7.62 15.18 13.45
CA ASP A 106 6.43 15.89 13.92
C ASP A 106 5.21 14.95 14.08
N LEU A 107 5.32 13.69 13.61
CA LEU A 107 4.26 12.69 13.70
C LEU A 107 4.23 12.06 15.09
N LYS A 108 3.18 12.35 15.84
CA LYS A 108 2.91 11.72 17.13
C LYS A 108 2.25 10.37 16.95
N LEU A 109 2.76 9.35 17.63
CA LEU A 109 2.27 7.97 17.61
C LEU A 109 1.90 7.58 19.04
N GLU A 110 0.60 7.43 19.29
CA GLU A 110 0.05 7.02 20.59
C GLU A 110 -1.33 6.41 20.39
N SER A 111 -1.52 5.18 20.86
CA SER A 111 -2.83 4.53 20.87
C SER A 111 -3.74 5.11 21.95
N SER A 112 -5.05 5.02 21.76
CA SER A 112 -6.01 5.29 22.83
C SER A 112 -5.83 4.35 24.02
N GLN A 113 -6.39 4.67 25.16
CA GLN A 113 -6.30 3.82 26.35
C GLN A 113 -7.06 2.50 26.15
N SER A 114 -8.19 2.51 25.44
CA SER A 114 -8.92 1.31 25.05
C SER A 114 -8.08 0.39 24.18
N ALA A 115 -7.44 0.92 23.14
CA ALA A 115 -6.55 0.16 22.27
C ALA A 115 -5.33 -0.43 23.00
N LYS A 116 -4.77 0.30 23.99
CA LYS A 116 -3.66 -0.20 24.83
C LYS A 116 -4.08 -1.40 25.69
N ASN A 117 -5.34 -1.44 26.11
CA ASN A 117 -5.91 -2.50 26.97
C ASN A 117 -6.57 -3.63 26.17
N LEU A 118 -6.36 -3.70 24.87
CA LEU A 118 -6.95 -4.70 23.98
C LEU A 118 -5.90 -5.69 23.50
N LYS A 119 -6.24 -6.98 23.49
CA LYS A 119 -5.47 -8.03 22.80
C LYS A 119 -6.13 -8.29 21.45
N PRO A 120 -5.45 -8.02 20.33
CA PRO A 120 -6.02 -8.26 19.02
C PRO A 120 -6.20 -9.76 18.75
N VAL A 121 -7.30 -10.14 18.11
CA VAL A 121 -7.60 -11.53 17.74
C VAL A 121 -7.22 -11.80 16.28
N SER A 122 -7.53 -10.85 15.39
CA SER A 122 -7.35 -10.98 13.94
C SER A 122 -6.02 -10.40 13.41
N LEU A 123 -5.26 -9.70 14.26
CA LEU A 123 -3.99 -9.05 13.92
C LEU A 123 -2.87 -9.58 14.79
N ARG A 124 -1.63 -9.51 14.28
CA ARG A 124 -0.46 -9.74 15.13
C ARG A 124 -0.35 -8.59 16.15
N GLU A 125 0.13 -8.90 17.34
CA GLU A 125 0.31 -7.90 18.41
C GLU A 125 1.18 -6.71 17.97
N VAL A 126 2.24 -6.96 17.20
CA VAL A 126 3.13 -5.92 16.66
C VAL A 126 2.42 -5.01 15.67
N ASP A 127 1.55 -5.57 14.82
CA ASP A 127 0.79 -4.78 13.84
C ASP A 127 -0.26 -3.92 14.55
N TRP A 128 -0.98 -4.48 15.52
CA TRP A 128 -1.94 -3.75 16.32
C TRP A 128 -1.29 -2.55 17.04
N LEU A 129 -0.15 -2.78 17.68
CA LEU A 129 0.60 -1.74 18.39
C LEU A 129 0.93 -0.56 17.48
N LEU A 130 1.40 -0.81 16.25
CA LEU A 130 1.72 0.26 15.29
C LEU A 130 0.46 0.90 14.69
N LEU A 131 -0.46 0.09 14.16
CA LEU A 131 -1.60 0.60 13.40
C LEU A 131 -2.55 1.42 14.27
N SER A 132 -2.77 1.01 15.53
CA SER A 132 -3.58 1.77 16.49
C SER A 132 -2.90 3.07 16.94
N SER A 133 -1.56 3.13 16.94
CA SER A 133 -0.83 4.33 17.41
C SER A 133 -0.95 5.54 16.48
N ILE A 134 -1.12 5.34 15.18
CA ILE A 134 -1.26 6.42 14.19
C ILE A 134 -2.74 6.81 13.97
N LYS A 135 -3.67 5.96 14.42
CA LYS A 135 -5.12 6.19 14.32
C LYS A 135 -5.76 6.06 15.70
N PRO A 136 -5.50 7.00 16.63
CA PRO A 136 -5.84 6.86 18.05
C PRO A 136 -7.33 6.76 18.37
N LYS A 137 -8.22 7.10 17.42
CA LYS A 137 -9.67 6.90 17.55
C LYS A 137 -10.14 5.51 17.19
N TYR A 138 -9.23 4.63 16.76
CA TYR A 138 -9.55 3.27 16.36
C TYR A 138 -9.42 2.33 17.55
N ASP A 139 -10.55 2.00 18.16
CA ASP A 139 -10.61 1.27 19.42
C ASP A 139 -10.91 -0.22 19.26
N HIS A 140 -11.42 -0.64 18.10
CA HIS A 140 -11.83 -2.01 17.82
C HIS A 140 -11.26 -2.55 16.51
N PRO A 141 -10.41 -3.61 16.56
CA PRO A 141 -9.76 -4.16 15.35
C PRO A 141 -10.73 -4.87 14.40
N ASP A 142 -11.88 -5.27 14.91
CA ASP A 142 -12.89 -6.05 14.16
C ASP A 142 -14.02 -5.19 13.56
N GLU A 143 -14.07 -3.89 13.83
CA GLU A 143 -15.05 -2.98 13.25
C GLU A 143 -14.61 -2.52 11.85
N GLN A 144 -15.44 -2.84 10.86
CA GLN A 144 -15.16 -2.58 9.44
C GLN A 144 -15.25 -1.10 9.03
N PHE A 145 -15.78 -0.20 9.87
CA PHE A 145 -16.31 1.09 9.41
C PHE A 145 -15.80 2.35 10.10
N ASP A 146 -14.71 2.30 10.85
CA ASP A 146 -14.18 3.53 11.45
C ASP A 146 -13.37 4.39 10.45
N GLY A 147 -13.94 4.54 9.27
CA GLY A 147 -13.56 5.51 8.25
C GLY A 147 -12.28 5.18 7.48
N ILE A 148 -12.37 5.32 6.16
CA ILE A 148 -11.25 5.28 5.22
C ILE A 148 -10.25 6.39 5.60
N THR A 149 -8.95 6.09 5.54
CA THR A 149 -7.93 7.14 5.65
C THR A 149 -7.97 8.02 4.39
N LEU A 150 -8.41 9.26 4.55
CA LEU A 150 -8.48 10.21 3.43
C LEU A 150 -7.07 10.54 2.89
N PRO A 151 -6.93 10.84 1.59
CA PRO A 151 -5.65 11.15 0.96
C PRO A 151 -4.87 12.24 1.68
N GLY A 152 -5.51 13.37 2.00
CA GLY A 152 -4.87 14.46 2.74
C GLY A 152 -4.31 14.04 4.10
N LYS A 153 -4.95 13.08 4.78
CA LYS A 153 -4.46 12.55 6.06
C LYS A 153 -3.24 11.66 5.87
N LEU A 154 -3.26 10.75 4.89
CA LEU A 154 -2.10 9.90 4.58
C LEU A 154 -0.91 10.76 4.12
N LYS A 155 -1.15 11.74 3.24
CA LYS A 155 -0.14 12.72 2.82
C LYS A 155 0.46 13.44 4.03
N LYS A 156 -0.38 13.95 4.94
CA LYS A 156 0.08 14.63 6.15
C LYS A 156 0.95 13.74 7.01
N TRP A 157 0.62 12.48 7.21
CA TRP A 157 1.46 11.56 7.98
C TRP A 157 2.85 11.40 7.38
N PHE A 158 2.98 11.30 6.06
CA PHE A 158 4.28 11.24 5.39
C PHE A 158 5.08 12.54 5.61
N ILE A 159 4.45 13.70 5.46
CA ILE A 159 5.11 15.00 5.69
C ILE A 159 5.56 15.13 7.16
N ASP A 160 4.66 14.87 8.10
CA ASP A 160 4.96 14.95 9.55
C ASP A 160 6.06 13.97 9.96
N ALA A 161 6.14 12.80 9.31
CA ALA A 161 7.20 11.82 9.51
C ALA A 161 8.54 12.20 8.86
N GLY A 162 8.58 13.28 8.08
CA GLY A 162 9.80 13.81 7.46
C GLY A 162 10.15 13.21 6.09
N PHE A 163 9.18 12.61 5.40
CA PHE A 163 9.36 12.26 4.01
C PHE A 163 9.40 13.52 3.15
N THR A 164 10.22 13.49 2.11
CA THR A 164 10.31 14.55 1.09
C THR A 164 9.49 14.19 -0.14
N ASP A 165 9.28 15.16 -1.02
CA ASP A 165 8.60 14.96 -2.31
C ASP A 165 7.26 14.22 -2.21
N VAL A 166 6.49 14.54 -1.17
CA VAL A 166 5.17 13.95 -0.94
C VAL A 166 4.14 14.64 -1.81
N VAL A 167 3.71 13.98 -2.88
CA VAL A 167 2.74 14.54 -3.84
C VAL A 167 1.48 13.67 -3.86
N ASP A 168 0.34 14.34 -3.77
CA ASP A 168 -0.99 13.74 -3.86
C ASP A 168 -1.56 13.97 -5.27
N ASN A 169 -1.75 12.87 -6.00
CA ASN A 169 -2.37 12.83 -7.32
C ASN A 169 -3.71 12.05 -7.28
N THR A 170 -4.37 12.02 -6.14
CA THR A 170 -5.66 11.32 -5.99
C THR A 170 -6.85 12.20 -6.35
N ASN A 171 -8.01 11.56 -6.52
CA ASN A 171 -9.31 12.21 -6.57
C ASN A 171 -10.31 11.33 -5.80
N LEU A 172 -11.18 11.96 -5.03
CA LEU A 172 -12.21 11.25 -4.23
C LEU A 172 -13.50 11.00 -5.01
N ILE A 173 -13.74 11.77 -6.08
CA ILE A 173 -15.02 11.82 -6.78
C ILE A 173 -14.97 11.04 -8.08
N SER A 174 -13.85 11.17 -8.83
CA SER A 174 -13.69 10.54 -10.13
C SER A 174 -12.45 9.66 -10.20
N ASN A 175 -12.57 8.53 -10.88
CA ASN A 175 -11.43 7.69 -11.22
C ASN A 175 -10.39 8.43 -12.05
N LYS A 176 -9.19 7.89 -12.10
CA LYS A 176 -8.07 8.41 -12.89
C LYS A 176 -7.77 7.51 -14.07
N GLY A 177 -7.42 8.14 -15.18
CA GLY A 177 -7.15 7.44 -16.42
C GLY A 177 -5.69 6.96 -16.58
N LEU A 178 -5.41 6.51 -17.80
CA LEU A 178 -4.12 5.97 -18.23
C LEU A 178 -2.94 6.91 -18.01
N GLU A 179 -3.11 8.21 -18.20
CA GLU A 179 -2.03 9.19 -18.02
C GLU A 179 -1.57 9.27 -16.56
N THR A 180 -2.52 9.20 -15.62
CA THR A 180 -2.18 9.18 -14.19
C THR A 180 -1.50 7.86 -13.82
N LEU A 181 -1.91 6.75 -14.42
CA LEU A 181 -1.29 5.44 -14.23
C LEU A 181 0.15 5.42 -14.79
N LEU A 182 0.37 5.99 -16.00
CA LEU A 182 1.71 6.16 -16.56
C LEU A 182 2.60 7.01 -15.66
N LYS A 183 2.06 8.12 -15.14
CA LYS A 183 2.80 8.97 -14.21
C LYS A 183 3.18 8.22 -12.95
N ALA A 184 2.27 7.40 -12.38
CA ALA A 184 2.59 6.54 -11.24
C ALA A 184 3.71 5.54 -11.57
N GLN A 185 3.69 4.92 -12.76
CA GLN A 185 4.76 4.04 -13.23
C GLN A 185 6.10 4.76 -13.37
N ASN A 186 6.13 5.96 -13.96
CA ASN A 186 7.36 6.75 -14.13
C ASN A 186 7.95 7.16 -12.78
N ASP A 187 7.09 7.59 -11.84
CA ASP A 187 7.49 7.90 -10.47
C ASP A 187 8.05 6.65 -9.76
N TYR A 188 7.40 5.48 -9.93
CA TYR A 188 7.90 4.21 -9.38
C TYR A 188 9.26 3.84 -9.93
N SER A 189 9.45 3.91 -11.25
CA SER A 189 10.74 3.67 -11.92
C SER A 189 11.82 4.66 -11.49
N SER A 190 11.43 5.87 -11.08
CA SER A 190 12.32 6.91 -10.54
C SER A 190 12.64 6.72 -9.05
N GLY A 191 12.22 5.59 -8.46
CA GLY A 191 12.55 5.20 -7.09
C GLY A 191 11.62 5.77 -6.01
N TYR A 192 10.46 6.34 -6.40
CA TYR A 192 9.43 6.70 -5.44
C TYR A 192 8.69 5.45 -4.93
N THR A 193 8.21 5.51 -3.71
CA THR A 193 7.17 4.59 -3.24
C THR A 193 5.81 5.16 -3.63
N ILE A 194 4.96 4.33 -4.20
CA ILE A 194 3.67 4.69 -4.75
C ILE A 194 2.58 4.02 -3.93
N CYS A 195 1.76 4.83 -3.25
CA CYS A 195 0.55 4.37 -2.56
C CYS A 195 -0.64 4.65 -3.49
N LEU A 196 -1.24 3.60 -4.05
CA LEU A 196 -2.41 3.71 -4.91
C LEU A 196 -3.67 3.82 -4.05
N PHE A 197 -4.58 4.70 -4.45
CA PHE A 197 -5.92 4.83 -3.88
C PHE A 197 -6.91 4.19 -4.85
N VAL A 198 -7.59 3.15 -4.40
CA VAL A 198 -8.32 2.25 -5.27
C VAL A 198 -9.64 1.79 -4.63
N ASP A 199 -10.51 1.23 -5.46
CA ASP A 199 -11.55 0.33 -4.98
C ASP A 199 -10.92 -1.02 -4.63
N ALA A 200 -11.20 -1.55 -3.45
CA ALA A 200 -10.66 -2.84 -2.98
C ALA A 200 -11.00 -3.99 -3.92
N ASP A 201 -12.10 -3.91 -4.63
CA ASP A 201 -12.60 -4.97 -5.50
C ASP A 201 -11.67 -5.28 -6.68
N ILE A 202 -10.78 -4.33 -7.08
CA ILE A 202 -9.79 -4.62 -8.12
C ILE A 202 -8.70 -5.60 -7.68
N PHE A 203 -8.58 -5.87 -6.37
CA PHE A 203 -7.70 -6.89 -5.79
C PHE A 203 -8.48 -8.09 -5.20
N TYR A 204 -9.83 -8.02 -5.17
CA TYR A 204 -10.70 -9.05 -4.62
C TYR A 204 -11.78 -9.49 -5.63
N PRO A 205 -11.50 -10.49 -6.46
CA PRO A 205 -12.44 -10.89 -7.51
C PRO A 205 -13.76 -11.50 -7.02
N PHE A 206 -13.86 -11.86 -5.73
CA PHE A 206 -14.96 -12.69 -5.20
C PHE A 206 -16.13 -11.91 -4.59
N LYS A 207 -16.02 -10.59 -4.41
CA LYS A 207 -17.07 -9.81 -3.73
C LYS A 207 -17.89 -8.87 -4.62
N TYR A 208 -17.53 -8.74 -5.90
CA TYR A 208 -18.24 -7.86 -6.78
C TYR A 208 -19.66 -8.37 -7.07
N LYS A 209 -20.67 -7.68 -6.56
CA LYS A 209 -22.04 -7.81 -7.04
C LYS A 209 -22.18 -6.94 -8.29
N SER A 210 -22.63 -7.54 -9.39
CA SER A 210 -22.99 -6.79 -10.61
C SER A 210 -23.89 -5.60 -10.24
N GLY A 211 -23.49 -4.39 -10.63
CA GLY A 211 -24.26 -3.17 -10.33
C GLY A 211 -23.73 -2.31 -9.17
N SER A 212 -22.69 -2.74 -8.42
CA SER A 212 -22.04 -1.83 -7.46
C SER A 212 -21.19 -0.79 -8.21
N SER A 213 -21.39 0.48 -7.89
CA SER A 213 -20.50 1.55 -8.35
C SER A 213 -19.13 1.40 -7.69
N PHE A 214 -18.06 1.65 -8.44
CA PHE A 214 -16.72 1.74 -7.87
C PHE A 214 -16.65 2.93 -6.90
N PHE A 215 -16.02 2.70 -5.75
CA PHE A 215 -15.82 3.71 -4.73
C PHE A 215 -14.41 3.59 -4.12
N PRO A 216 -13.66 4.69 -4.00
CA PRO A 216 -12.31 4.66 -3.43
C PRO A 216 -12.38 4.34 -1.94
N ASN A 217 -12.00 3.14 -1.57
CA ASN A 217 -12.12 2.63 -0.20
C ASN A 217 -10.85 1.98 0.33
N HIS A 218 -9.78 1.91 -0.49
CA HIS A 218 -8.62 1.10 -0.13
C HIS A 218 -7.30 1.74 -0.57
N TRP A 219 -6.28 1.58 0.31
CA TRP A 219 -4.90 1.94 0.04
C TRP A 219 -4.07 0.69 -0.16
N VAL A 220 -3.27 0.69 -1.22
CA VAL A 220 -2.28 -0.36 -1.49
C VAL A 220 -0.95 0.26 -1.88
N VAL A 221 0.17 -0.43 -1.65
CA VAL A 221 1.49 0.05 -2.07
C VAL A 221 1.95 -0.73 -3.28
N MET A 222 2.24 -0.03 -4.36
CA MET A 222 2.75 -0.59 -5.60
C MET A 222 4.06 -1.35 -5.36
N ASN A 223 4.17 -2.58 -5.85
CA ASN A 223 5.30 -3.46 -5.58
C ASN A 223 5.89 -4.12 -6.83
N SER A 224 5.35 -3.84 -8.00
CA SER A 224 5.89 -4.21 -9.31
C SER A 224 5.65 -3.10 -10.32
N ASP A 225 6.30 -3.19 -11.48
CA ASP A 225 5.96 -2.37 -12.63
C ASP A 225 4.52 -2.61 -13.09
N VAL A 226 3.89 -1.56 -13.59
CA VAL A 226 2.62 -1.66 -14.32
C VAL A 226 2.91 -2.19 -15.70
N LYS A 227 2.38 -3.37 -16.03
CA LYS A 227 2.51 -3.97 -17.33
C LYS A 227 1.15 -4.09 -18.01
N ILE A 228 1.15 -3.90 -19.32
CA ILE A 228 -0.05 -4.03 -20.16
C ILE A 228 0.25 -5.01 -21.26
N ARG A 229 -0.75 -5.80 -21.66
CA ARG A 229 -0.63 -6.70 -22.80
C ARG A 229 -1.83 -6.66 -23.72
N LYS A 230 -1.57 -7.02 -24.98
CA LYS A 230 -2.58 -7.15 -26.01
C LYS A 230 -3.19 -8.54 -25.99
N TYR A 231 -4.45 -8.60 -26.30
CA TYR A 231 -5.16 -9.82 -26.70
C TYR A 231 -5.35 -9.82 -28.21
N ASN A 232 -5.15 -10.96 -28.82
CA ASN A 232 -5.39 -11.13 -30.24
C ASN A 232 -6.67 -11.99 -30.43
N GLU A 233 -7.70 -11.38 -31.00
CA GLU A 233 -9.02 -12.00 -31.18
C GLU A 233 -8.98 -13.17 -32.11
N LYS A 234 -8.16 -13.11 -33.18
CA LYS A 234 -8.08 -14.20 -34.20
C LYS A 234 -7.42 -15.46 -33.63
N THR A 235 -6.33 -15.28 -32.89
CA THR A 235 -5.57 -16.40 -32.31
C THR A 235 -6.05 -16.81 -30.93
N LYS A 236 -6.96 -16.04 -30.31
CA LYS A 236 -7.42 -16.19 -28.92
C LYS A 236 -6.26 -16.25 -27.92
N LYS A 237 -5.17 -15.53 -28.17
CA LYS A 237 -3.96 -15.53 -27.33
C LYS A 237 -3.57 -14.12 -26.89
N HIS A 238 -3.00 -14.04 -25.69
CA HIS A 238 -2.36 -12.82 -25.20
C HIS A 238 -0.91 -12.74 -25.68
N LYS A 239 -0.48 -11.54 -26.04
CA LYS A 239 0.94 -11.22 -26.27
C LYS A 239 1.71 -11.07 -24.96
N PRO A 240 3.04 -11.13 -24.98
CA PRO A 240 3.87 -10.79 -23.83
C PRO A 240 3.49 -9.41 -23.25
N ALA A 241 3.53 -9.29 -21.93
CA ALA A 241 3.24 -8.03 -21.25
C ALA A 241 4.44 -7.08 -21.36
N SER A 242 4.16 -5.79 -21.59
CA SER A 242 5.17 -4.72 -21.63
C SER A 242 4.88 -3.69 -20.55
N ILE A 243 5.93 -3.09 -19.99
CA ILE A 243 5.80 -1.95 -19.06
C ILE A 243 5.06 -0.82 -19.79
N ILE A 244 4.10 -0.21 -19.12
CA ILE A 244 3.34 0.91 -19.67
C ILE A 244 4.26 2.10 -20.00
N THR A 245 4.12 2.63 -21.23
CA THR A 245 4.91 3.76 -21.74
C THR A 245 4.00 4.71 -22.53
N GLN A 246 4.49 5.91 -22.82
CA GLN A 246 3.71 6.89 -23.61
C GLN A 246 3.30 6.36 -25.00
N PRO A 247 4.16 5.66 -25.77
CA PRO A 247 3.72 5.04 -27.03
C PRO A 247 2.59 4.03 -26.86
N ILE A 248 2.60 3.23 -25.78
CA ILE A 248 1.52 2.28 -25.49
C ILE A 248 0.22 3.05 -25.19
N ILE A 249 0.28 4.11 -24.37
CA ILE A 249 -0.88 4.97 -24.08
C ILE A 249 -1.47 5.57 -25.35
N SER A 250 -0.61 6.09 -26.24
CA SER A 250 -1.04 6.64 -27.52
C SER A 250 -1.72 5.58 -28.39
N SER A 251 -1.18 4.35 -28.42
CA SER A 251 -1.79 3.23 -29.15
C SER A 251 -3.15 2.83 -28.57
N ILE A 252 -3.31 2.81 -27.24
CA ILE A 252 -4.59 2.52 -26.59
C ILE A 252 -5.63 3.59 -26.91
N LYS A 253 -5.25 4.87 -26.85
CA LYS A 253 -6.16 5.98 -27.19
C LYS A 253 -6.61 5.93 -28.64
N LYS A 254 -5.68 5.68 -29.56
CA LYS A 254 -6.01 5.49 -30.97
C LYS A 254 -7.00 4.34 -31.16
N GLN A 255 -6.73 3.19 -30.55
CA GLN A 255 -7.61 2.02 -30.61
C GLN A 255 -9.04 2.34 -30.11
N ILE A 256 -9.19 3.10 -29.02
CA ILE A 256 -10.51 3.52 -28.52
C ILE A 256 -11.21 4.41 -29.54
N SER A 257 -10.50 5.40 -30.09
CA SER A 257 -11.04 6.29 -31.13
C SER A 257 -11.44 5.55 -32.40
N ASP A 258 -10.62 4.57 -32.84
CA ASP A 258 -10.91 3.78 -34.02
C ASP A 258 -12.19 2.93 -33.82
N ILE A 259 -12.37 2.33 -32.62
CA ILE A 259 -13.58 1.59 -32.26
C ILE A 259 -14.81 2.50 -32.22
N GLU A 260 -14.69 3.68 -31.61
CA GLU A 260 -15.80 4.64 -31.55
C GLU A 260 -16.18 5.12 -32.96
N THR A 261 -15.20 5.36 -33.84
CA THR A 261 -15.41 5.74 -35.24
C THR A 261 -16.05 4.63 -36.05
N ALA A 262 -15.56 3.39 -35.93
CA ALA A 262 -16.13 2.23 -36.64
C ALA A 262 -17.57 1.96 -36.20
N ALA A 263 -17.88 2.05 -34.93
CA ALA A 263 -19.24 1.90 -34.40
C ALA A 263 -20.19 2.99 -34.92
N PHE A 264 -19.69 4.19 -35.22
CA PHE A 264 -20.48 5.29 -35.80
C PHE A 264 -20.72 5.10 -37.30
N LEU A 265 -19.80 4.45 -38.02
CA LEU A 265 -19.85 4.26 -39.48
C LEU A 265 -20.45 2.91 -39.92
N ASP A 266 -20.88 2.05 -38.98
CA ASP A 266 -21.29 0.66 -39.26
C ASP A 266 -20.23 -0.16 -40.01
N ASP A 267 -18.94 0.19 -39.87
CA ASP A 267 -17.82 -0.41 -40.59
C ASP A 267 -17.09 -1.40 -39.68
N GLU A 268 -17.51 -2.67 -39.66
CA GLU A 268 -16.94 -3.72 -38.80
C GLU A 268 -15.61 -4.29 -39.33
N ASP A 269 -15.22 -4.01 -40.59
CA ASP A 269 -14.14 -4.74 -41.28
C ASP A 269 -12.73 -4.20 -40.95
N ASP A 270 -12.56 -2.99 -40.45
CA ASP A 270 -11.24 -2.37 -40.28
C ASP A 270 -10.78 -2.20 -38.81
N VAL A 271 -11.43 -2.84 -37.84
CA VAL A 271 -11.02 -2.80 -36.44
C VAL A 271 -9.84 -3.72 -36.19
N SER A 272 -8.76 -3.17 -35.61
CA SER A 272 -7.58 -3.96 -35.24
C SER A 272 -7.96 -5.20 -34.43
N THR A 273 -7.53 -6.38 -34.89
CA THR A 273 -7.75 -7.65 -34.20
C THR A 273 -6.95 -7.81 -32.92
N GLU A 274 -6.12 -6.84 -32.59
CA GLU A 274 -5.27 -6.84 -31.39
C GLU A 274 -5.61 -5.65 -30.48
N THR A 275 -6.13 -5.93 -29.29
CA THR A 275 -6.54 -4.91 -28.33
C THR A 275 -5.71 -4.96 -27.06
N TYR A 276 -5.32 -3.78 -26.51
CA TYR A 276 -4.77 -3.69 -25.17
C TYR A 276 -5.90 -3.86 -24.16
N ASP A 277 -5.97 -5.01 -23.52
CA ASP A 277 -7.11 -5.32 -22.67
C ASP A 277 -6.74 -5.78 -21.26
N ARG A 278 -5.47 -6.11 -20.99
CA ARG A 278 -5.03 -6.62 -19.69
C ARG A 278 -3.98 -5.76 -19.03
N ILE A 279 -4.12 -5.61 -17.72
CA ILE A 279 -3.14 -5.00 -16.83
C ILE A 279 -2.60 -6.04 -15.83
N LEU A 280 -1.29 -5.99 -15.59
CA LEU A 280 -0.59 -6.76 -14.57
C LEU A 280 0.08 -5.77 -13.63
N LEU A 281 -0.19 -5.90 -12.36
CA LEU A 281 0.36 -5.08 -11.28
C LEU A 281 0.27 -5.86 -9.98
N ASP A 282 1.35 -5.90 -9.23
CA ASP A 282 1.38 -6.41 -7.87
C ASP A 282 1.42 -5.27 -6.86
N ALA A 283 0.68 -5.41 -5.79
CA ALA A 283 0.68 -4.45 -4.69
C ALA A 283 0.78 -5.14 -3.32
N PHE A 284 1.33 -4.43 -2.36
CA PHE A 284 1.20 -4.78 -0.95
C PHE A 284 -0.19 -4.39 -0.47
N THR A 285 -0.91 -5.35 0.09
CA THR A 285 -2.20 -5.14 0.74
C THR A 285 -2.58 -6.32 1.64
N TRP A 286 -3.42 -6.11 2.65
CA TRP A 286 -3.92 -7.11 3.60
C TRP A 286 -2.84 -8.02 4.22
N GLY A 287 -1.65 -7.47 4.49
CA GLY A 287 -0.53 -8.23 5.04
C GLY A 287 0.14 -9.20 4.06
N LYS A 288 -0.11 -9.04 2.77
CA LYS A 288 0.55 -9.80 1.70
C LYS A 288 1.45 -8.87 0.90
N GLN A 289 2.70 -9.28 0.71
CA GLN A 289 3.71 -8.47 0.03
C GLN A 289 3.41 -8.25 -1.45
N SER A 290 2.77 -9.21 -2.10
CA SER A 290 2.47 -9.18 -3.53
C SER A 290 1.11 -9.80 -3.75
N VAL A 291 0.13 -8.94 -3.97
CA VAL A 291 -1.23 -9.32 -4.37
C VAL A 291 -1.43 -8.78 -5.77
N PRO A 292 -1.64 -9.66 -6.76
CA PRO A 292 -1.86 -9.21 -8.12
C PRO A 292 -3.25 -8.57 -8.25
N VAL A 293 -3.37 -7.59 -9.15
CA VAL A 293 -4.67 -7.17 -9.64
C VAL A 293 -5.37 -8.36 -10.31
N THR A 294 -6.64 -8.51 -10.07
CA THR A 294 -7.42 -9.64 -10.60
C THR A 294 -8.72 -9.17 -11.21
N SER A 295 -9.29 -9.95 -12.10
CA SER A 295 -10.67 -9.76 -12.57
C SER A 295 -11.50 -11.01 -12.30
N LYS A 296 -12.80 -10.85 -12.11
CA LYS A 296 -13.75 -11.95 -11.90
C LYS A 296 -13.74 -13.02 -12.99
N ILE A 297 -13.22 -12.71 -14.16
CA ILE A 297 -13.41 -13.51 -15.37
C ILE A 297 -12.24 -14.46 -15.62
N SER A 298 -11.14 -14.29 -14.89
CA SER A 298 -9.90 -15.03 -15.15
C SER A 298 -9.32 -15.57 -13.85
N SER A 299 -9.01 -16.86 -13.83
CA SER A 299 -8.13 -17.47 -12.82
C SER A 299 -6.68 -16.98 -12.92
N THR A 300 -6.39 -16.06 -13.85
CA THR A 300 -5.08 -15.48 -14.10
C THR A 300 -4.84 -14.28 -13.19
N GLN A 301 -3.59 -14.01 -12.90
CA GLN A 301 -3.13 -12.87 -12.08
C GLN A 301 -3.18 -11.55 -12.87
N GLU A 302 -4.31 -11.25 -13.51
CA GLU A 302 -4.52 -10.12 -14.40
C GLU A 302 -5.93 -9.58 -14.29
N ALA A 303 -6.08 -8.28 -14.50
CA ALA A 303 -7.38 -7.62 -14.62
C ALA A 303 -7.59 -7.09 -16.04
N ARG A 304 -8.86 -6.90 -16.43
CA ARG A 304 -9.15 -6.06 -17.60
C ARG A 304 -8.71 -4.64 -17.31
N LEU A 305 -8.05 -4.01 -18.28
CA LEU A 305 -7.56 -2.65 -18.13
C LEU A 305 -8.68 -1.65 -17.79
N SER A 306 -9.81 -1.74 -18.49
CA SER A 306 -10.99 -0.89 -18.20
C SER A 306 -11.52 -1.09 -16.79
N TYR A 307 -11.59 -2.34 -16.31
CA TYR A 307 -12.02 -2.65 -14.95
C TYR A 307 -11.09 -2.04 -13.90
N PHE A 308 -9.77 -2.16 -14.10
CA PHE A 308 -8.79 -1.54 -13.23
C PHE A 308 -8.95 -0.02 -13.19
N LEU A 309 -9.05 0.62 -14.36
CA LEU A 309 -9.16 2.08 -14.45
C LEU A 309 -10.45 2.61 -13.79
N ASN A 310 -11.54 1.87 -13.84
CA ASN A 310 -12.77 2.24 -13.14
C ASN A 310 -12.62 2.24 -11.62
N GLY A 311 -11.75 1.39 -11.08
CA GLY A 311 -11.44 1.32 -9.65
C GLY A 311 -10.16 2.06 -9.23
N PHE A 312 -9.52 2.84 -10.12
CA PHE A 312 -8.28 3.57 -9.83
C PHE A 312 -8.54 5.06 -9.62
N TYR A 313 -8.31 5.56 -8.41
CA TYR A 313 -8.58 6.93 -7.99
C TYR A 313 -7.31 7.77 -7.82
N GLY A 314 -6.18 7.26 -8.27
CA GLY A 314 -4.90 7.97 -8.25
C GLY A 314 -3.93 7.45 -7.20
N TYR A 315 -2.96 8.27 -6.83
CA TYR A 315 -1.87 7.82 -5.96
C TYR A 315 -1.24 8.96 -5.17
N ILE A 316 -0.61 8.60 -4.06
CA ILE A 316 0.37 9.44 -3.37
C ILE A 316 1.75 8.86 -3.65
N LYS A 317 2.68 9.71 -4.07
CA LYS A 317 4.10 9.35 -4.14
C LYS A 317 4.87 9.94 -2.99
N VAL A 318 5.86 9.19 -2.53
CA VAL A 318 6.76 9.65 -1.49
C VAL A 318 8.20 9.24 -1.81
N LYS A 319 9.13 10.11 -1.45
CA LYS A 319 10.56 9.84 -1.48
C LYS A 319 11.15 10.22 -0.13
N ARG A 320 12.27 9.61 0.18
CA ARG A 320 12.99 9.97 1.40
C ARG A 320 13.89 11.17 1.14
#